data_546331a528e32ab8464969888b17c473
#
_entry.id   546331a528e32ab8464969888b17c473
#
_cell.length_a   1.000
_cell.length_b   1.000
_cell.length_c   1.000
_cell.angle_alpha   90.00
_cell.angle_beta   90.00
_cell.angle_gamma   90.00
#
_symmetry.space_group_name_H-M   'P 1'
#
loop_
_entity.id
_entity.type
_entity.pdbx_description
1 polymer ?
#
loop_
_entity_poly.entity_id
_entity_poly.type
_entity_poly.pdbx_seq_one_letter_code
_entity_poly.pdbx_strand_id
1 'polypeptide(L)'
;FYKGYYENSYKDVLELVDKVRNEANQENISVNIVSAQEVFLDRHTVENFKSGEVGCIEGTNYMLVELPMMNVPKNALDIIYELEIRGVHPILAHPERYKYIIE
;
A
#
# COMPACT_ATOMS: atom_id res chain seq x y z
N PHE A 1 -1.64 -0.13 -5.54
CA PHE A 1 -1.47 -1.30 -6.45
C PHE A 1 -2.73 -2.15 -6.44
N TYR A 2 -3.29 -2.38 -7.59
CA TYR A 2 -4.43 -3.26 -7.79
C TYR A 2 -4.20 -4.06 -9.06
N LYS A 3 -3.90 -5.34 -8.91
CA LYS A 3 -3.54 -6.21 -10.03
C LYS A 3 -4.63 -6.23 -11.10
N GLY A 4 -4.21 -5.99 -12.34
CA GLY A 4 -5.12 -5.91 -13.48
C GLY A 4 -5.73 -4.54 -13.71
N TYR A 5 -5.56 -3.60 -12.79
CA TYR A 5 -6.14 -2.26 -12.86
C TYR A 5 -5.09 -1.16 -12.70
N TYR A 6 -4.39 -1.14 -11.56
CA TYR A 6 -3.38 -0.12 -11.24
C TYR A 6 -2.12 -0.84 -10.75
N GLU A 7 -1.23 -1.16 -11.67
CA GLU A 7 -0.05 -1.96 -11.36
C GLU A 7 1.22 -1.12 -11.21
N ASN A 8 1.16 -0.11 -10.37
CA ASN A 8 2.33 0.66 -9.97
C ASN A 8 3.14 -0.16 -8.98
N SER A 9 4.21 -0.79 -9.43
CA SER A 9 5.06 -1.61 -8.58
C SER A 9 5.75 -0.77 -7.50
N TYR A 10 6.21 -1.41 -6.45
CA TYR A 10 6.96 -0.74 -5.40
C TYR A 10 8.20 -0.05 -5.96
N LYS A 11 8.88 -0.69 -6.91
CA LYS A 11 10.04 -0.12 -7.61
C LYS A 11 9.65 1.16 -8.38
N ASP A 12 8.53 1.15 -9.09
CA ASP A 12 8.05 2.32 -9.82
C ASP A 12 7.81 3.49 -8.87
N VAL A 13 7.21 3.23 -7.71
CA VAL A 13 6.96 4.24 -6.69
C VAL A 13 8.28 4.81 -6.17
N LEU A 14 9.26 3.96 -5.87
CA LEU A 14 10.58 4.41 -5.41
C LEU A 14 11.26 5.33 -6.43
N GLU A 15 11.19 4.99 -7.70
CA GLU A 15 11.77 5.82 -8.77
C GLU A 15 11.12 7.19 -8.87
N LEU A 16 9.78 7.23 -8.77
CA LEU A 16 9.03 8.49 -8.81
C LEU A 16 9.33 9.35 -7.58
N VAL A 17 9.41 8.74 -6.41
CA VAL A 17 9.73 9.46 -5.17
C VAL A 17 11.12 10.05 -5.24
N ASP A 18 12.10 9.34 -5.80
CA ASP A 18 13.44 9.87 -5.98
C ASP A 18 13.45 11.10 -6.88
N LYS A 19 12.65 11.11 -7.94
CA LYS A 19 12.50 12.30 -8.79
C LYS A 19 11.94 13.48 -8.02
N VAL A 20 10.92 13.25 -7.19
CA VAL A 20 10.32 14.32 -6.36
C VAL A 20 11.34 14.83 -5.33
N ARG A 21 12.10 13.94 -4.71
CA ARG A 21 13.18 14.33 -3.76
C ARG A 21 14.21 15.22 -4.44
N ASN A 22 14.64 14.87 -5.65
CA ASN A 22 15.61 15.64 -6.38
C ASN A 22 15.07 17.03 -6.76
N GLU A 23 13.82 17.10 -7.17
CA GLU A 23 13.15 18.38 -7.46
C GLU A 23 13.08 19.25 -6.20
N ALA A 24 12.68 18.67 -5.07
CA ALA A 24 12.61 19.39 -3.80
C ALA A 24 13.99 19.93 -3.41
N ASN A 25 15.05 19.14 -3.58
CA ASN A 25 16.42 19.57 -3.28
C ASN A 25 16.86 20.73 -4.18
N GLN A 26 16.53 20.69 -5.48
CA GLN A 26 16.84 21.76 -6.41
C GLN A 26 16.13 23.06 -6.06
N GLU A 27 14.92 22.97 -5.53
CA GLU A 27 14.13 24.12 -5.09
C GLU A 27 14.42 24.54 -3.66
N ASN A 28 15.38 23.89 -2.99
CA ASN A 28 15.73 24.15 -1.60
C ASN A 28 14.57 23.95 -0.62
N ILE A 29 13.69 23.00 -0.93
CA ILE A 29 12.56 22.64 -0.06
C ILE A 29 13.02 21.57 0.93
N SER A 30 12.95 21.90 2.24
CA SER A 30 13.39 21.01 3.31
C SER A 30 12.23 20.18 3.84
N VAL A 31 11.98 19.02 3.20
CA VAL A 31 10.93 18.06 3.62
C VAL A 31 11.48 16.64 3.53
N ASN A 32 10.99 15.77 4.40
CA ASN A 32 11.22 14.33 4.29
C ASN A 32 10.15 13.71 3.45
N ILE A 33 10.56 13.13 2.33
CA ILE A 33 9.63 12.46 1.42
C ILE A 33 9.93 10.97 1.47
N VAL A 34 8.92 10.16 1.81
CA VAL A 34 9.04 8.70 1.87
C VAL A 34 8.08 8.04 0.89
N SER A 35 8.44 6.85 0.43
CA SER A 35 7.62 6.10 -0.52
C SER A 35 6.55 5.29 0.18
N ALA A 36 5.39 5.21 -0.44
CA ALA A 36 4.33 4.32 -0.01
C ALA A 36 3.46 3.94 -1.20
N GLN A 37 2.83 2.79 -1.10
CA GLN A 37 1.80 2.34 -2.03
C GLN A 37 0.51 2.19 -1.26
N GLU A 38 -0.61 2.39 -1.93
CA GLU A 38 -1.90 1.95 -1.45
C GLU A 38 -2.20 0.61 -2.11
N VAL A 39 -2.29 -0.45 -1.30
CA VAL A 39 -2.39 -1.82 -1.78
C VAL A 39 -3.82 -2.32 -1.65
N PHE A 40 -4.47 -2.63 -2.77
CA PHE A 40 -5.80 -3.23 -2.74
C PHE A 40 -5.70 -4.69 -2.30
N LEU A 41 -6.40 -5.06 -1.23
CA LEU A 41 -6.36 -6.42 -0.70
C LEU A 41 -7.18 -7.37 -1.57
N ASP A 42 -6.51 -8.35 -2.14
CA ASP A 42 -7.14 -9.40 -2.94
C ASP A 42 -6.33 -10.69 -2.82
N ARG A 43 -6.72 -11.70 -3.57
CA ARG A 43 -6.04 -13.02 -3.56
C ARG A 43 -4.59 -12.96 -4.03
N HIS A 44 -4.17 -11.87 -4.67
CA HIS A 44 -2.80 -11.71 -5.18
C HIS A 44 -1.88 -10.99 -4.20
N THR A 45 -2.42 -10.41 -3.14
CA THR A 45 -1.67 -9.52 -2.24
C THR A 45 -0.45 -10.19 -1.63
N VAL A 46 -0.61 -11.39 -1.06
CA VAL A 46 0.50 -12.08 -0.39
C VAL A 46 1.60 -12.44 -1.38
N GLU A 47 1.24 -12.95 -2.56
CA GLU A 47 2.22 -13.28 -3.58
C GLU A 47 2.92 -12.04 -4.11
N ASN A 48 2.20 -10.95 -4.29
CA ASN A 48 2.78 -9.68 -4.73
C ASN A 48 3.71 -9.10 -3.68
N PHE A 49 3.42 -9.31 -2.40
CA PHE A 49 4.34 -8.92 -1.33
C PHE A 49 5.63 -9.75 -1.38
N LYS A 50 5.51 -11.06 -1.54
CA LYS A 50 6.68 -11.96 -1.64
C LYS A 50 7.56 -11.62 -2.83
N SER A 51 6.97 -11.24 -3.95
CA SER A 51 7.71 -10.92 -5.18
C SER A 51 8.27 -9.49 -5.20
N GLY A 52 7.90 -8.64 -4.24
CA GLY A 52 8.34 -7.26 -4.20
C GLY A 52 7.51 -6.28 -5.03
N GLU A 53 6.41 -6.74 -5.63
CA GLU A 53 5.50 -5.85 -6.39
C GLU A 53 4.79 -4.85 -5.48
N VAL A 54 4.48 -5.27 -4.26
CA VAL A 54 3.91 -4.40 -3.23
C VAL A 54 4.77 -4.42 -1.98
N GLY A 55 4.72 -3.33 -1.22
CA GLY A 55 5.55 -3.19 -0.03
C GLY A 55 4.96 -2.25 0.99
N CYS A 56 5.70 -2.07 2.08
CA CYS A 56 5.32 -1.22 3.19
C CYS A 56 5.71 0.24 2.94
N ILE A 57 5.18 1.13 3.76
CA ILE A 57 5.64 2.52 3.81
C ILE A 57 7.14 2.47 4.09
N GLU A 58 7.90 3.21 3.32
CA GLU A 58 9.37 3.19 3.36
C GLU A 58 9.91 3.32 4.80
N GLY A 59 10.77 2.39 5.18
CA GLY A 59 11.39 2.39 6.51
C GLY A 59 10.51 1.84 7.62
N THR A 60 9.34 1.29 7.31
CA THR A 60 8.41 0.74 8.30
C THR A 60 7.94 -0.67 7.94
N ASN A 61 7.24 -1.30 8.89
CA ASN A 61 6.55 -2.56 8.66
C ASN A 61 5.04 -2.37 8.42
N TYR A 62 4.62 -1.13 8.18
CA TYR A 62 3.20 -0.81 7.95
C TYR A 62 2.89 -0.78 6.46
N MET A 63 1.81 -1.45 6.07
CA MET A 63 1.32 -1.46 4.69
C MET A 63 -0.01 -0.74 4.64
N LEU A 64 -0.11 0.27 3.78
CA LEU A 64 -1.35 0.99 3.56
C LEU A 64 -2.23 0.15 2.63
N VAL A 65 -3.40 -0.27 3.11
CA VAL A 65 -4.27 -1.20 2.37
C VAL A 65 -5.63 -0.59 2.10
N GLU A 66 -6.23 -1.05 1.01
CA GLU A 66 -7.55 -0.65 0.57
C GLU A 66 -8.43 -1.89 0.41
N LEU A 67 -9.70 -1.77 0.80
CA LEU A 67 -10.71 -2.82 0.64
C LEU A 67 -11.76 -2.38 -0.39
N PRO A 68 -12.56 -3.33 -0.93
CA PRO A 68 -13.70 -2.95 -1.75
C PRO A 68 -14.68 -2.08 -0.97
N MET A 69 -15.25 -1.06 -1.64
CA MET A 69 -16.10 -0.06 -0.98
C MET A 69 -17.44 -0.60 -0.49
N MET A 70 -17.98 -1.61 -1.17
CA MET A 70 -19.35 -2.07 -0.97
C MET A 70 -19.47 -3.28 -0.05
N ASN A 71 -18.51 -4.20 -0.10
CA ASN A 71 -18.58 -5.48 0.63
C ASN A 71 -17.23 -5.85 1.18
N VAL A 72 -17.22 -6.45 2.38
CA VAL A 72 -16.00 -7.03 2.95
C VAL A 72 -15.66 -8.30 2.14
N PRO A 73 -14.43 -8.44 1.60
CA PRO A 73 -14.04 -9.67 0.92
C PRO A 73 -14.08 -10.86 1.88
N LYS A 74 -14.53 -12.01 1.39
CA LYS A 74 -14.64 -13.22 2.22
C LYS A 74 -13.30 -13.65 2.82
N ASN A 75 -12.23 -13.40 2.11
CA ASN A 75 -10.87 -13.80 2.49
C ASN A 75 -10.04 -12.66 3.10
N ALA A 76 -10.66 -11.52 3.42
CA ALA A 76 -9.91 -10.35 3.92
C ALA A 76 -9.14 -10.66 5.20
N LEU A 77 -9.77 -11.33 6.17
CA LEU A 77 -9.11 -11.68 7.41
C LEU A 77 -7.95 -12.65 7.20
N ASP A 78 -8.10 -13.59 6.28
CA ASP A 78 -7.04 -14.55 5.97
C ASP A 78 -5.84 -13.85 5.35
N ILE A 79 -6.07 -12.90 4.46
CA ILE A 79 -5.00 -12.12 3.82
C ILE A 79 -4.27 -11.29 4.89
N ILE A 80 -4.99 -10.61 5.75
CA ILE A 80 -4.43 -9.81 6.85
C ILE A 80 -3.58 -10.71 7.76
N TYR A 81 -4.09 -11.87 8.13
CA TYR A 81 -3.36 -12.81 8.97
C TYR A 81 -2.06 -13.27 8.31
N GLU A 82 -2.09 -13.59 7.01
CA GLU A 82 -0.90 -13.98 6.26
C GLU A 82 0.14 -12.86 6.21
N LEU A 83 -0.29 -11.61 6.07
CA LEU A 83 0.60 -10.46 6.11
C LEU A 83 1.20 -10.28 7.52
N GLU A 84 0.41 -10.43 8.56
CA GLU A 84 0.87 -10.31 9.96
C GLU A 84 1.91 -11.37 10.32
N ILE A 85 1.73 -12.61 9.87
CA ILE A 85 2.72 -13.66 10.05
C ILE A 85 4.07 -13.25 9.46
N ARG A 86 4.07 -12.48 8.38
CA ARG A 86 5.28 -12.01 7.71
C ARG A 86 5.80 -10.69 8.27
N GLY A 87 5.25 -10.24 9.40
CA GLY A 87 5.68 -9.03 10.07
C GLY A 87 5.10 -7.73 9.51
N VAL A 88 4.11 -7.83 8.63
CA VAL A 88 3.46 -6.66 8.04
C VAL A 88 2.23 -6.28 8.85
N HIS A 89 2.12 -5.00 9.20
CA HIS A 89 0.97 -4.45 9.92
C HIS A 89 0.12 -3.61 8.97
N PRO A 90 -1.05 -4.12 8.51
CA PRO A 90 -1.91 -3.36 7.62
C PRO A 90 -2.52 -2.14 8.29
N ILE A 91 -2.57 -1.03 7.57
CA ILE A 91 -3.28 0.20 7.96
C ILE A 91 -4.36 0.43 6.91
N LEU A 92 -5.60 0.53 7.35
CA LEU A 92 -6.72 0.73 6.44
C LEU A 92 -6.78 2.17 5.94
N ALA A 93 -6.69 2.33 4.62
CA ALA A 93 -6.79 3.64 3.98
C ALA A 93 -8.26 4.09 3.92
N HIS A 94 -8.49 5.40 4.04
CA HIS A 94 -9.78 6.10 3.90
C HIS A 94 -10.99 5.30 4.41
N PRO A 95 -11.01 4.92 5.72
CA PRO A 95 -12.07 4.05 6.27
C PRO A 95 -13.47 4.64 6.15
N GLU A 96 -13.60 5.96 6.06
CA GLU A 96 -14.88 6.66 5.89
C GLU A 96 -15.55 6.37 4.54
N ARG A 97 -14.84 5.74 3.60
CA ARG A 97 -15.40 5.41 2.27
C ARG A 97 -16.09 4.06 2.24
N TYR A 98 -15.89 3.23 3.24
CA TYR A 98 -16.46 1.87 3.25
C TYR A 98 -17.82 1.88 3.90
N LYS A 99 -18.85 1.46 3.14
CA LYS A 99 -20.23 1.45 3.63
C LYS A 99 -20.41 0.62 4.89
N TYR A 100 -19.72 -0.51 4.97
CA TYR A 100 -19.85 -1.44 6.09
C TYR A 100 -19.12 -0.96 7.36
N ILE A 101 -18.35 0.10 7.29
CA ILE A 101 -17.66 0.68 8.47
C ILE A 101 -18.48 1.82 9.07
N ILE A 102 -19.13 2.64 8.24
CA ILE A 102 -19.83 3.86 8.68
C ILE A 102 -21.32 3.66 8.99
N GLU A 103 -21.86 2.49 8.79
CA GLU A 103 -23.27 2.19 9.11
C GLU A 103 -23.51 2.03 10.60
#